data_d7cb012a01da8ada74ac7fbfb3c7e745
#
_entry.id   d7cb012a01da8ada74ac7fbfb3c7e745
#
_cell.length_a   1.000
_cell.length_b   1.000
_cell.length_c   1.000
_cell.angle_alpha   90.00
_cell.angle_beta   90.00
_cell.angle_gamma   90.00
#
_symmetry.space_group_name_H-M   'P 1'
#
loop_
_entity.id
_entity.type
_entity.pdbx_description
1 polymer ?
#
loop_
_entity_poly.entity_id
_entity_poly.type
_entity_poly.pdbx_seq_one_letter_code
_entity_poly.pdbx_strand_id
1 'polypeptide(L)'
;NQLVLIGRDDFVWEIGNLGELSKANVKRIALGNPDSVPGGRYARELLLQKNLWGSISPKIIFTQNVRQCLDYVARGEVDVAFVYATDIRVPRDNVKLILPVSLKEPITYPMGLVADSLNPDESFKFLAFLENQVVSDTLEKYGFLNHTGPSW
;
A
#
# COMPACT_ATOMS: atom_id res chain seq x y z
N ASN A 1 -5.50 1.95 -5.96
CA ASN A 1 -4.12 1.68 -5.55
C ASN A 1 -3.93 0.18 -5.31
N GLN A 2 -2.70 -0.26 -5.16
CA GLN A 2 -2.34 -1.66 -4.94
C GLN A 2 -1.36 -1.78 -3.78
N LEU A 3 -1.50 -2.84 -2.98
CA LEU A 3 -0.51 -3.21 -1.98
C LEU A 3 0.64 -3.96 -2.67
N VAL A 4 1.87 -3.75 -2.23
CA VAL A 4 3.05 -4.45 -2.73
C VAL A 4 3.97 -4.84 -1.58
N LEU A 5 4.75 -5.90 -1.81
CA LEU A 5 5.87 -6.27 -0.95
C LEU A 5 7.15 -5.71 -1.55
N ILE A 6 7.94 -5.05 -0.73
CA ILE A 6 9.25 -4.50 -1.09
C ILE A 6 10.35 -5.12 -0.25
N GLY A 7 11.57 -5.06 -0.74
CA GLY A 7 12.78 -5.45 -0.02
C GLY A 7 13.96 -4.60 -0.48
N ARG A 8 15.12 -4.83 0.13
CA ARG A 8 16.36 -4.20 -0.32
C ARG A 8 16.80 -4.73 -1.69
N ASP A 9 17.55 -3.93 -2.43
CA ASP A 9 18.12 -4.32 -3.73
C ASP A 9 19.03 -5.55 -3.62
N ASP A 10 19.79 -5.65 -2.52
CA ASP A 10 20.67 -6.78 -2.21
C ASP A 10 19.96 -7.98 -1.56
N PHE A 11 18.64 -7.93 -1.42
CA PHE A 11 17.86 -9.05 -0.93
C PHE A 11 17.92 -10.21 -1.93
N VAL A 12 18.58 -11.30 -1.55
CA VAL A 12 18.93 -12.41 -2.45
C VAL A 12 17.90 -13.53 -2.52
N TRP A 13 16.90 -13.51 -1.66
CA TRP A 13 15.88 -14.57 -1.63
C TRP A 13 14.75 -14.28 -2.59
N GLU A 14 14.41 -15.25 -3.41
CA GLU A 14 13.22 -15.17 -4.24
C GLU A 14 11.96 -15.41 -3.38
N ILE A 15 11.05 -14.47 -3.40
CA ILE A 15 9.72 -14.56 -2.77
C ILE A 15 8.69 -14.56 -3.91
N GLY A 16 8.27 -15.74 -4.33
CA GLY A 16 7.27 -15.92 -5.38
C GLY A 16 5.83 -15.84 -4.88
N ASN A 17 5.62 -15.96 -3.57
CA ASN A 17 4.30 -15.84 -2.94
C ASN A 17 4.43 -15.49 -1.45
N LEU A 18 3.31 -15.03 -0.86
CA LEU A 18 3.29 -14.58 0.54
C LEU A 18 3.58 -15.68 1.57
N GLY A 19 3.35 -16.97 1.23
CA GLY A 19 3.66 -18.10 2.12
C GLY A 19 5.15 -18.20 2.44
N GLU A 20 6.00 -17.69 1.57
CA GLU A 20 7.45 -17.71 1.75
C GLU A 20 7.94 -16.76 2.84
N LEU A 21 7.12 -15.78 3.25
CA LEU A 21 7.40 -14.92 4.39
C LEU A 21 7.50 -15.67 5.72
N SER A 22 6.92 -16.87 5.80
CA SER A 22 7.04 -17.74 6.98
C SER A 22 8.41 -18.45 7.09
N LYS A 23 9.17 -18.54 6.00
CA LYS A 23 10.47 -19.21 5.95
C LYS A 23 11.50 -18.55 6.88
N ALA A 24 12.51 -19.32 7.30
CA ALA A 24 13.52 -18.86 8.26
C ALA A 24 14.46 -17.76 7.75
N ASN A 25 14.57 -17.59 6.43
CA ASN A 25 15.39 -16.57 5.79
C ASN A 25 14.76 -15.16 5.85
N VAL A 26 13.44 -15.05 6.03
CA VAL A 26 12.76 -13.77 6.33
C VAL A 26 12.62 -13.66 7.84
N LYS A 27 13.29 -12.70 8.46
CA LYS A 27 13.35 -12.53 9.91
C LYS A 27 12.50 -11.37 10.41
N ARG A 28 12.49 -10.25 9.68
CA ARG A 28 11.82 -9.01 10.06
C ARG A 28 11.01 -8.45 8.91
N ILE A 29 9.76 -8.12 9.18
CA ILE A 29 8.79 -7.63 8.21
C ILE A 29 8.20 -6.33 8.74
N ALA A 30 8.39 -5.21 8.06
CA ALA A 30 7.72 -3.97 8.46
C ALA A 30 6.28 -3.95 7.94
N LEU A 31 5.38 -3.56 8.82
CA LEU A 31 3.95 -3.43 8.54
C LEU A 31 3.39 -2.22 9.29
N GLY A 32 2.65 -1.37 8.62
CA GLY A 32 1.89 -0.32 9.29
C GLY A 32 1.00 -0.91 10.39
N ASN A 33 0.93 -0.26 11.56
CA ASN A 33 0.07 -0.77 12.63
C ASN A 33 -1.39 -0.88 12.13
N PRO A 34 -1.99 -2.10 12.10
CA PRO A 34 -3.34 -2.31 11.55
C PRO A 34 -4.44 -1.49 12.23
N ASP A 35 -4.23 -1.11 13.49
CA ASP A 35 -5.21 -0.36 14.25
C ASP A 35 -5.27 1.13 13.85
N SER A 36 -4.20 1.66 13.23
CA SER A 36 -4.08 3.08 12.87
C SER A 36 -3.68 3.34 11.41
N VAL A 37 -3.11 2.34 10.72
CA VAL A 37 -2.58 2.49 9.36
C VAL A 37 -3.38 1.61 8.38
N PRO A 38 -4.11 2.20 7.42
CA PRO A 38 -4.94 1.43 6.48
C PRO A 38 -4.16 0.36 5.70
N GLY A 39 -2.95 0.65 5.22
CA GLY A 39 -2.10 -0.33 4.52
C GLY A 39 -1.77 -1.55 5.38
N GLY A 40 -1.56 -1.35 6.67
CA GLY A 40 -1.36 -2.43 7.63
C GLY A 40 -2.61 -3.28 7.84
N ARG A 41 -3.79 -2.65 7.86
CA ARG A 41 -5.08 -3.35 7.95
C ARG A 41 -5.30 -4.26 6.74
N TYR A 42 -5.11 -3.76 5.54
CA TYR A 42 -5.23 -4.56 4.31
C TYR A 42 -4.27 -5.75 4.31
N ALA A 43 -3.01 -5.54 4.69
CA ALA A 43 -2.03 -6.63 4.75
C ALA A 43 -2.40 -7.67 5.81
N ARG A 44 -2.84 -7.25 7.02
CA ARG A 44 -3.29 -8.17 8.08
C ARG A 44 -4.48 -9.00 7.63
N GLU A 45 -5.49 -8.38 7.06
CA GLU A 45 -6.70 -9.06 6.56
C GLU A 45 -6.35 -10.11 5.51
N LEU A 46 -5.50 -9.76 4.55
CA LEU A 46 -5.02 -10.69 3.53
C LEU A 46 -4.25 -11.88 4.14
N LEU A 47 -3.34 -11.62 5.08
CA LEU A 47 -2.57 -12.67 5.74
C LEU A 47 -3.45 -13.58 6.60
N LEU A 48 -4.52 -13.05 7.21
CA LEU A 48 -5.53 -13.84 7.90
C LEU A 48 -6.33 -14.71 6.93
N GLN A 49 -6.81 -14.15 5.82
CA GLN A 49 -7.55 -14.91 4.79
C GLN A 49 -6.72 -16.06 4.19
N LYS A 50 -5.40 -15.87 4.10
CA LYS A 50 -4.47 -16.91 3.61
C LYS A 50 -3.97 -17.86 4.71
N ASN A 51 -4.44 -17.73 5.96
CA ASN A 51 -3.97 -18.49 7.12
C ASN A 51 -2.46 -18.34 7.39
N LEU A 52 -1.88 -17.19 7.04
CA LEU A 52 -0.46 -16.90 7.19
C LEU A 52 -0.14 -16.02 8.41
N TRP A 53 -1.13 -15.32 8.98
CA TRP A 53 -0.92 -14.37 10.06
C TRP A 53 -0.21 -14.98 11.26
N GLY A 54 -0.62 -16.17 11.70
CA GLY A 54 -0.03 -16.84 12.87
C GLY A 54 1.47 -17.12 12.74
N SER A 55 1.92 -17.49 11.54
CA SER A 55 3.34 -17.79 11.27
C SER A 55 4.18 -16.55 10.98
N ILE A 56 3.56 -15.46 10.51
CA ILE A 56 4.24 -14.24 10.08
C ILE A 56 4.25 -13.18 11.19
N SER A 57 3.18 -13.08 11.99
CA SER A 57 3.04 -12.06 13.03
C SER A 57 4.22 -11.97 14.04
N PRO A 58 4.90 -13.06 14.42
CA PRO A 58 6.06 -12.95 15.29
C PRO A 58 7.27 -12.23 14.68
N LYS A 59 7.28 -12.06 13.35
CA LYS A 59 8.34 -11.38 12.60
C LYS A 59 8.00 -9.91 12.29
N ILE A 60 6.78 -9.47 12.61
CA ILE A 60 6.29 -8.15 12.23
C ILE A 60 6.83 -7.08 13.18
N ILE A 61 7.35 -6.03 12.59
CA ILE A 61 7.69 -4.76 13.23
C ILE A 61 6.64 -3.74 12.79
N PHE A 62 5.80 -3.32 13.73
CA PHE A 62 4.76 -2.33 13.46
C PHE A 62 5.35 -0.93 13.31
N THR A 63 4.84 -0.20 12.33
CA THR A 63 5.22 1.18 12.03
C THR A 63 4.02 2.12 12.16
N GLN A 64 4.29 3.40 12.33
CA GLN A 64 3.25 4.44 12.47
C GLN A 64 2.65 4.86 11.11
N ASN A 65 3.33 4.59 10.02
CA ASN A 65 2.86 4.87 8.66
C ASN A 65 3.63 4.04 7.64
N VAL A 66 3.12 3.99 6.40
CA VAL A 66 3.72 3.21 5.31
C VAL A 66 5.10 3.75 4.89
N ARG A 67 5.33 5.06 4.99
CA ARG A 67 6.63 5.66 4.67
C ARG A 67 7.73 5.17 5.60
N GLN A 68 7.43 4.97 6.88
CA GLN A 68 8.37 4.38 7.84
C GLN A 68 8.72 2.92 7.46
N CYS A 69 7.77 2.15 6.91
CA CYS A 69 8.07 0.82 6.37
C CYS A 69 9.14 0.90 5.27
N LEU A 70 9.00 1.86 4.36
CA LEU A 70 9.94 2.10 3.28
C LEU A 70 11.33 2.48 3.81
N ASP A 71 11.39 3.36 4.82
CA ASP A 71 12.64 3.78 5.46
C ASP A 71 13.37 2.62 6.12
N TYR A 72 12.65 1.72 6.79
CA TYR A 72 13.23 0.55 7.44
C TYR A 72 13.84 -0.42 6.43
N VAL A 73 13.19 -0.63 5.28
CA VAL A 73 13.78 -1.43 4.19
C VAL A 73 15.04 -0.77 3.66
N ALA A 74 14.99 0.53 3.31
CA ALA A 74 16.12 1.26 2.74
C ALA A 74 17.36 1.23 3.65
N ARG A 75 17.16 1.24 4.97
CA ARG A 75 18.24 1.16 5.98
C ARG A 75 18.67 -0.26 6.33
N GLY A 76 17.98 -1.29 5.82
CA GLY A 76 18.25 -2.69 6.18
C GLY A 76 17.84 -3.07 7.61
N GLU A 77 16.94 -2.31 8.21
CA GLU A 77 16.39 -2.61 9.53
C GLU A 77 15.41 -3.77 9.50
N VAL A 78 14.80 -4.02 8.33
CA VAL A 78 13.91 -5.15 8.03
C VAL A 78 14.27 -5.78 6.69
N ASP A 79 13.87 -7.03 6.49
CA ASP A 79 14.12 -7.76 5.25
C ASP A 79 13.16 -7.33 4.14
N VAL A 80 11.88 -7.20 4.49
CA VAL A 80 10.80 -6.85 3.57
C VAL A 80 9.75 -5.97 4.27
N ALA A 81 8.91 -5.29 3.49
CA ALA A 81 7.81 -4.50 4.01
C ALA A 81 6.61 -4.49 3.08
N PHE A 82 5.42 -4.28 3.65
CA PHE A 82 4.20 -3.98 2.90
C PHE A 82 4.03 -2.47 2.76
N VAL A 83 3.91 -2.01 1.50
CA VAL A 83 3.69 -0.59 1.15
C VAL A 83 2.70 -0.50 0.00
N TYR A 84 2.32 0.72 -0.41
CA TYR A 84 1.54 0.91 -1.62
C TYR A 84 2.42 0.98 -2.87
N ALA A 85 1.88 0.58 -4.02
CA ALA A 85 2.57 0.70 -5.31
C ALA A 85 2.94 2.16 -5.62
N THR A 86 2.12 3.12 -5.18
CA THR A 86 2.40 4.55 -5.31
C THR A 86 3.64 5.01 -4.52
N ASP A 87 3.96 4.35 -3.39
CA ASP A 87 5.11 4.73 -2.56
C ASP A 87 6.45 4.43 -3.22
N ILE A 88 6.49 3.46 -4.15
CA ILE A 88 7.70 3.06 -4.87
C ILE A 88 7.84 3.71 -6.26
N ARG A 89 6.89 4.56 -6.65
CA ARG A 89 6.97 5.32 -7.93
C ARG A 89 8.08 6.36 -7.91
N VAL A 90 8.36 6.94 -6.76
CA VAL A 90 9.55 7.76 -6.57
C VAL A 90 10.71 6.82 -6.27
N PRO A 91 11.70 6.72 -7.16
CA PRO A 91 12.86 5.85 -6.94
C PRO A 91 13.51 6.14 -5.58
N ARG A 92 13.85 5.10 -4.88
CA ARG A 92 14.55 5.17 -3.61
C ARG A 92 15.73 4.22 -3.64
N ASP A 93 16.88 4.71 -3.22
CA ASP A 93 18.09 3.90 -3.14
C ASP A 93 17.87 2.68 -2.24
N ASN A 94 18.40 1.56 -2.66
CA ASN A 94 18.38 0.29 -1.94
C ASN A 94 16.98 -0.33 -1.73
N VAL A 95 15.97 0.02 -2.54
CA VAL A 95 14.61 -0.56 -2.44
C VAL A 95 14.13 -1.06 -3.78
N LYS A 96 13.69 -2.33 -3.82
CA LYS A 96 13.07 -2.92 -5.00
C LYS A 96 11.70 -3.51 -4.71
N LEU A 97 10.86 -3.59 -5.74
CA LEU A 97 9.64 -4.38 -5.72
C LEU A 97 10.01 -5.87 -5.66
N ILE A 98 9.43 -6.59 -4.70
CA ILE A 98 9.57 -8.05 -4.59
C ILE A 98 8.34 -8.72 -5.21
N LEU A 99 7.13 -8.34 -4.78
CA LEU A 99 5.90 -9.02 -5.17
C LEU A 99 4.72 -8.06 -5.17
N PRO A 100 3.94 -7.99 -6.25
CA PRO A 100 2.63 -7.36 -6.21
C PRO A 100 1.67 -8.20 -5.36
N VAL A 101 0.85 -7.54 -4.56
CA VAL A 101 -0.05 -8.19 -3.60
C VAL A 101 -1.50 -7.97 -4.05
N SER A 102 -2.17 -9.06 -4.45
CA SER A 102 -3.57 -9.02 -4.86
C SER A 102 -4.48 -9.09 -3.64
N LEU A 103 -5.31 -8.09 -3.47
CA LEU A 103 -6.38 -8.02 -2.49
C LEU A 103 -7.70 -8.50 -3.11
N LYS A 104 -8.62 -8.97 -2.27
CA LYS A 104 -9.98 -9.34 -2.72
C LYS A 104 -10.76 -8.12 -3.18
N GLU A 105 -10.67 -7.03 -2.42
CA GLU A 105 -11.30 -5.76 -2.73
C GLU A 105 -10.21 -4.73 -3.12
N PRO A 106 -10.46 -3.88 -4.13
CA PRO A 106 -9.51 -2.86 -4.52
C PRO A 106 -9.37 -1.79 -3.43
N ILE A 107 -8.18 -1.20 -3.34
CA ILE A 107 -7.95 -0.03 -2.49
C ILE A 107 -8.49 1.19 -3.22
N THR A 108 -9.58 1.74 -2.72
CA THR A 108 -10.25 2.93 -3.26
C THR A 108 -10.07 4.13 -2.36
N TYR A 109 -10.14 5.32 -2.94
CA TYR A 109 -10.11 6.61 -2.26
C TYR A 109 -11.42 7.34 -2.59
N PRO A 110 -12.49 7.10 -1.83
CA PRO A 110 -13.77 7.74 -2.09
C PRO A 110 -13.69 9.24 -1.82
N MET A 111 -14.30 10.02 -2.66
CA MET A 111 -14.50 11.46 -2.48
C MET A 111 -15.98 11.75 -2.32
N GLY A 112 -16.32 12.74 -1.53
CA GLY A 112 -17.70 13.15 -1.32
C GLY A 112 -17.79 14.60 -0.86
N LEU A 113 -18.95 15.20 -1.02
CA LEU A 113 -19.24 16.54 -0.52
C LEU A 113 -19.71 16.46 0.93
N VAL A 114 -19.26 17.39 1.75
CA VAL A 114 -19.77 17.55 3.11
C VAL A 114 -21.16 18.18 3.03
N ALA A 115 -22.18 17.54 3.63
CA ALA A 115 -23.58 17.97 3.53
C ALA A 115 -23.79 19.44 3.97
N ASP A 116 -23.11 19.86 5.04
CA ASP A 116 -23.22 21.20 5.61
C ASP A 116 -22.09 22.14 5.15
N SER A 117 -21.57 21.95 3.93
CA SER A 117 -20.55 22.83 3.36
C SER A 117 -21.06 24.27 3.26
N LEU A 118 -20.26 25.23 3.70
CA LEU A 118 -20.56 26.65 3.54
C LEU A 118 -20.38 27.13 2.09
N ASN A 119 -19.73 26.35 1.24
CA ASN A 119 -19.46 26.65 -0.17
C ASN A 119 -19.84 25.47 -1.07
N PRO A 120 -21.11 25.06 -1.13
CA PRO A 120 -21.53 23.87 -1.86
C PRO A 120 -21.24 23.97 -3.37
N ASP A 121 -21.49 25.12 -3.99
CA ASP A 121 -21.29 25.31 -5.42
C ASP A 121 -19.82 25.16 -5.83
N GLU A 122 -18.90 25.71 -5.06
CA GLU A 122 -17.47 25.56 -5.32
C GLU A 122 -17.00 24.13 -5.06
N SER A 123 -17.56 23.46 -4.09
CA SER A 123 -17.28 22.05 -3.80
C SER A 123 -17.74 21.15 -4.95
N PHE A 124 -18.92 21.41 -5.53
CA PHE A 124 -19.38 20.70 -6.73
C PHE A 124 -18.49 20.94 -7.94
N LYS A 125 -18.07 22.19 -8.18
CA LYS A 125 -17.14 22.53 -9.28
C LYS A 125 -15.80 21.78 -9.12
N PHE A 126 -15.29 21.70 -7.87
CA PHE A 126 -14.06 20.97 -7.59
C PHE A 126 -14.21 19.47 -7.82
N LEU A 127 -15.33 18.87 -7.36
CA LEU A 127 -15.61 17.46 -7.60
C LEU A 127 -15.68 17.16 -9.11
N ALA A 128 -16.41 17.98 -9.88
CA ALA A 128 -16.48 17.86 -11.33
C ALA A 128 -15.10 18.03 -12.01
N PHE A 129 -14.25 18.91 -11.48
CA PHE A 129 -12.87 19.05 -11.97
C PHE A 129 -12.07 17.77 -11.75
N LEU A 130 -12.26 17.08 -10.63
CA LEU A 130 -11.55 15.82 -10.32
C LEU A 130 -11.91 14.67 -11.26
N GLU A 131 -13.05 14.73 -11.95
CA GLU A 131 -13.44 13.76 -12.99
C GLU A 131 -12.81 14.05 -14.36
N ASN A 132 -12.04 15.14 -14.49
CA ASN A 132 -11.42 15.54 -15.75
C ASN A 132 -10.25 14.59 -16.12
N GLN A 133 -10.06 14.39 -17.44
CA GLN A 133 -8.98 13.56 -18.00
C GLN A 133 -7.58 14.01 -17.51
N VAL A 134 -7.34 15.31 -17.38
CA VAL A 134 -6.07 15.85 -16.88
C VAL A 134 -5.75 15.36 -15.46
N VAL A 135 -6.78 15.25 -14.60
CA VAL A 135 -6.62 14.74 -13.25
C VAL A 135 -6.35 13.23 -13.29
N SER A 136 -7.11 12.50 -14.12
CA SER A 136 -6.91 11.06 -14.33
C SER A 136 -5.48 10.75 -14.79
N ASP A 137 -4.98 11.46 -15.82
CA ASP A 137 -3.62 11.30 -16.32
C ASP A 137 -2.56 11.63 -15.25
N THR A 138 -2.86 12.64 -14.42
CA THR A 138 -1.99 13.01 -13.30
C THR A 138 -1.93 11.90 -12.26
N LEU A 139 -3.07 11.35 -11.86
CA LEU A 139 -3.14 10.26 -10.89
C LEU A 139 -2.42 9.00 -11.41
N GLU A 140 -2.60 8.65 -12.69
CA GLU A 140 -1.89 7.54 -13.32
C GLU A 140 -0.38 7.74 -13.31
N LYS A 141 0.08 8.95 -13.60
CA LYS A 141 1.50 9.30 -13.51
C LYS A 141 2.10 9.00 -12.14
N TYR A 142 1.33 9.22 -11.08
CA TYR A 142 1.73 8.90 -9.70
C TYR A 142 1.43 7.46 -9.28
N GLY A 143 0.94 6.62 -10.20
CA GLY A 143 0.74 5.18 -9.97
C GLY A 143 -0.60 4.81 -9.37
N PHE A 144 -1.55 5.73 -9.31
CA PHE A 144 -2.93 5.39 -9.01
C PHE A 144 -3.56 4.69 -10.20
N LEU A 145 -4.40 3.70 -9.92
CA LEU A 145 -5.13 2.98 -10.95
C LEU A 145 -6.48 3.67 -11.17
N ASN A 146 -6.84 3.92 -12.40
CA ASN A 146 -8.19 4.36 -12.72
C ASN A 146 -9.17 3.24 -12.38
N HIS A 147 -10.16 3.56 -11.58
CA HIS A 147 -11.26 2.66 -11.31
C HIS A 147 -12.50 3.23 -12.02
N THR A 148 -12.85 2.61 -13.14
CA THR A 148 -14.15 2.84 -13.78
C THR A 148 -15.23 2.10 -12.98
N GLY A 149 -15.48 2.56 -11.76
CA GLY A 149 -16.66 2.14 -11.00
C GLY A 149 -17.89 2.92 -11.48
N PRO A 150 -19.11 2.46 -11.18
CA PRO A 150 -20.30 3.21 -11.52
C PRO A 150 -20.22 4.59 -10.91
N SER A 151 -20.39 5.61 -11.75
CA SER A 151 -20.69 6.98 -11.31
C SER A 151 -22.00 6.92 -10.51
N TRP A 152 -21.99 7.46 -9.30
CA TRP A 152 -23.14 7.57 -8.43
C TRP A 152 -24.22 8.47 -9.04
#